data_6bc170fbab700e600bd122a050520e30
#
_entry.id   6bc170fbab700e600bd122a050520e30
#
_cell.length_a   1.000
_cell.length_b   1.000
_cell.length_c   1.000
_cell.angle_alpha   90.00
_cell.angle_beta   90.00
_cell.angle_gamma   90.00
#
_symmetry.space_group_name_H-M   'P 1'
#
loop_
_entity.id
_entity.type
_entity.pdbx_description
1 polymer ?
#
loop_
_entity_poly.entity_id
_entity_poly.type
_entity_poly.pdbx_seq_one_letter_code
_entity_poly.pdbx_strand_id
1 'polypeptide(L)'
;QKINVTTGSLPASEKVYVNGTIHPDIRVPMRQISVHESANEPPVTVYDTSGPYTDPDATIDIDAGLHRLREPWIKGRGDVEEYAGRDVKPEDNGGATGDKLVQEFPSKKKPLRAKDGKAVTQIAYARAGIITPEMEYIAIRENLGRDQLKEQQARGGEDFGAEIPDYVTPEFVRDEVARGRAIIPANINHPEIEPQIIGRNFLVKINANIGNSAVTSSVADEVDKMVWATRWGADNVMDLSTGRNIHNIREWIIRNSPVPIGTVPIYQALEKVDRAEDLTWEIYRDTLIEQAEQGVDYFTIHAGVRLRYVPMTANRVTGIVSRGGAIMAKW
;
A
#
# COMPACT_ATOMS: atom_id res chain seq x y z
N GLN A 1 -20.97 11.55 10.92
CA GLN A 1 -21.33 10.22 11.43
C GLN A 1 -20.05 9.54 11.87
N LYS A 2 -19.99 9.02 13.10
CA LYS A 2 -18.78 8.33 13.59
C LYS A 2 -18.56 7.06 12.79
N ILE A 3 -17.37 6.91 12.22
CA ILE A 3 -16.97 5.71 11.48
C ILE A 3 -16.61 4.62 12.51
N ASN A 4 -17.28 3.49 12.41
CA ASN A 4 -16.99 2.31 13.22
C ASN A 4 -16.39 1.23 12.30
N VAL A 5 -15.31 0.61 12.75
CA VAL A 5 -14.64 -0.48 12.07
C VAL A 5 -14.56 -1.70 12.97
N THR A 6 -14.37 -2.86 12.37
CA THR A 6 -14.21 -4.10 13.12
C THR A 6 -12.83 -4.16 13.77
N THR A 7 -12.80 -4.28 15.10
CA THR A 7 -11.58 -4.38 15.90
C THR A 7 -11.59 -5.63 16.78
N GLY A 8 -10.47 -5.93 17.43
CA GLY A 8 -10.33 -7.03 18.39
C GLY A 8 -9.61 -8.25 17.82
N SER A 9 -9.16 -9.11 18.73
CA SER A 9 -8.38 -10.30 18.42
C SER A 9 -9.09 -11.27 17.48
N LEU A 10 -8.32 -11.97 16.64
CA LEU A 10 -8.85 -13.07 15.84
C LEU A 10 -8.90 -14.36 16.67
N PRO A 11 -9.90 -15.24 16.44
CA PRO A 11 -10.03 -16.49 17.18
C PRO A 11 -8.80 -17.39 17.05
N ALA A 12 -8.48 -18.13 18.10
CA ALA A 12 -7.40 -19.12 18.16
C ALA A 12 -6.03 -18.57 17.71
N SER A 13 -5.79 -17.29 17.93
CA SER A 13 -4.50 -16.68 17.60
C SER A 13 -4.15 -15.56 18.56
N GLU A 14 -2.87 -15.28 18.65
CA GLU A 14 -2.31 -14.22 19.49
C GLU A 14 -1.36 -13.35 18.64
N LYS A 15 -1.38 -12.03 18.89
CA LYS A 15 -0.44 -11.09 18.30
C LYS A 15 0.82 -11.01 19.17
N VAL A 16 1.98 -11.27 18.56
CA VAL A 16 3.28 -11.15 19.20
C VAL A 16 4.19 -10.23 18.38
N TYR A 17 5.23 -9.69 19.00
CA TYR A 17 6.14 -8.76 18.32
C TYR A 17 7.57 -9.24 18.34
N VAL A 18 8.27 -9.07 17.21
CA VAL A 18 9.72 -9.28 17.09
C VAL A 18 10.40 -7.92 16.99
N ASN A 19 11.37 -7.68 17.86
CA ASN A 19 12.08 -6.40 17.91
C ASN A 19 13.23 -6.35 16.90
N GLY A 20 13.55 -5.13 16.43
CA GLY A 20 14.74 -4.85 15.65
C GLY A 20 16.02 -4.98 16.48
N THR A 21 17.14 -5.23 15.81
CA THR A 21 18.46 -5.34 16.41
C THR A 21 19.37 -4.17 16.04
N ILE A 22 19.23 -3.64 14.83
CA ILE A 22 19.95 -2.44 14.34
C ILE A 22 19.21 -1.17 14.77
N HIS A 23 17.87 -1.18 14.67
CA HIS A 23 16.99 -0.08 15.06
C HIS A 23 16.06 -0.56 16.18
N PRO A 24 16.36 -0.24 17.46
CA PRO A 24 15.64 -0.80 18.62
C PRO A 24 14.17 -0.40 18.74
N ASP A 25 13.74 0.63 18.05
CA ASP A 25 12.36 1.12 18.00
C ASP A 25 11.47 0.29 17.05
N ILE A 26 12.05 -0.60 16.25
CA ILE A 26 11.32 -1.50 15.37
C ILE A 26 10.65 -2.61 16.17
N ARG A 27 9.33 -2.77 15.94
CA ARG A 27 8.52 -3.88 16.47
C ARG A 27 7.68 -4.44 15.31
N VAL A 28 7.99 -5.66 14.90
CA VAL A 28 7.33 -6.33 13.75
C VAL A 28 6.25 -7.26 14.26
N PRO A 29 4.97 -7.04 13.92
CA PRO A 29 3.87 -7.85 14.43
C PRO A 29 3.79 -9.21 13.73
N MET A 30 3.64 -10.22 14.53
CA MET A 30 3.43 -11.59 14.12
C MET A 30 2.14 -12.13 14.71
N ARG A 31 1.54 -13.09 14.03
CA ARG A 31 0.39 -13.82 14.52
C ARG A 31 0.78 -15.28 14.75
N GLN A 32 0.64 -15.73 15.98
CA GLN A 32 0.74 -17.13 16.34
C GLN A 32 -0.65 -17.74 16.33
N ILE A 33 -0.88 -18.70 15.45
CA ILE A 33 -2.17 -19.38 15.25
C ILE A 33 -2.08 -20.73 15.94
N SER A 34 -2.93 -20.96 16.95
CA SER A 34 -3.01 -22.23 17.65
C SER A 34 -3.55 -23.32 16.73
N VAL A 35 -2.88 -24.46 16.72
CA VAL A 35 -3.33 -25.65 16.01
C VAL A 35 -4.14 -26.53 16.98
N HIS A 36 -5.09 -27.31 16.48
CA HIS A 36 -5.86 -28.21 17.31
C HIS A 36 -4.96 -29.23 18.02
N GLU A 37 -5.19 -29.51 19.30
CA GLU A 37 -4.37 -30.40 20.14
C GLU A 37 -4.09 -31.77 19.49
N SER A 38 -5.05 -32.31 18.74
CA SER A 38 -4.89 -33.60 18.06
C SER A 38 -3.84 -33.60 16.95
N ALA A 39 -3.42 -32.44 16.45
CA ALA A 39 -2.37 -32.34 15.46
C ALA A 39 -0.97 -32.57 16.04
N ASN A 40 -0.81 -32.34 17.34
CA ASN A 40 0.48 -32.40 18.03
C ASN A 40 1.60 -31.60 17.35
N GLU A 41 1.22 -30.41 16.82
CA GLU A 41 2.09 -29.49 16.11
C GLU A 41 2.20 -28.16 16.87
N PRO A 42 3.33 -27.45 16.79
CA PRO A 42 3.46 -26.12 17.36
C PRO A 42 2.54 -25.11 16.68
N PRO A 43 2.24 -23.95 17.31
CA PRO A 43 1.50 -22.86 16.66
C PRO A 43 2.17 -22.42 15.36
N VAL A 44 1.35 -22.10 14.36
CA VAL A 44 1.82 -21.55 13.08
C VAL A 44 2.03 -20.03 13.25
N THR A 45 3.24 -19.56 12.96
CA THR A 45 3.57 -18.13 13.02
C THR A 45 3.60 -17.54 11.63
N VAL A 46 2.81 -16.46 11.42
CA VAL A 46 2.77 -15.70 10.17
C VAL A 46 2.94 -14.20 10.46
N TYR A 47 3.26 -13.42 9.44
CA TYR A 47 3.21 -11.96 9.57
C TYR A 47 1.77 -11.49 9.77
N ASP A 48 1.55 -10.53 10.67
CA ASP A 48 0.24 -9.97 10.94
C ASP A 48 0.02 -8.66 10.18
N THR A 49 -0.75 -8.71 9.10
CA THR A 49 -1.03 -7.55 8.22
C THR A 49 -2.03 -6.57 8.81
N SER A 50 -2.69 -6.89 9.91
CA SER A 50 -3.84 -6.14 10.43
C SER A 50 -3.48 -4.84 11.16
N GLY A 51 -2.18 -4.54 11.31
CA GLY A 51 -1.77 -3.38 12.09
C GLY A 51 -2.37 -3.41 13.51
N PRO A 52 -2.87 -2.29 14.03
CA PRO A 52 -3.43 -2.24 15.38
C PRO A 52 -4.86 -2.83 15.49
N TYR A 53 -5.52 -3.15 14.38
CA TYR A 53 -6.94 -3.54 14.40
C TYR A 53 -7.24 -4.87 15.10
N THR A 54 -6.23 -5.70 15.31
CA THR A 54 -6.35 -6.96 16.06
C THR A 54 -5.51 -6.99 17.34
N ASP A 55 -4.92 -5.86 17.71
CA ASP A 55 -4.16 -5.72 18.95
C ASP A 55 -5.15 -5.36 20.09
N PRO A 56 -5.27 -6.19 21.15
CA PRO A 56 -6.20 -5.93 22.24
C PRO A 56 -5.84 -4.69 23.07
N ASP A 57 -4.56 -4.27 23.05
CA ASP A 57 -4.07 -3.12 23.80
C ASP A 57 -4.14 -1.81 23.01
N ALA A 58 -4.48 -1.88 21.72
CA ALA A 58 -4.54 -0.71 20.86
C ALA A 58 -5.86 0.08 21.02
N THR A 59 -5.74 1.39 21.10
CA THR A 59 -6.89 2.32 20.99
C THR A 59 -6.98 2.83 19.57
N ILE A 60 -8.11 2.60 18.91
CA ILE A 60 -8.35 3.01 17.53
C ILE A 60 -9.24 4.27 17.51
N ASP A 61 -8.73 5.31 16.88
CA ASP A 61 -9.47 6.53 16.57
C ASP A 61 -9.36 6.80 15.06
N ILE A 62 -10.44 6.50 14.34
CA ILE A 62 -10.50 6.64 12.88
C ILE A 62 -10.37 8.10 12.43
N ASP A 63 -10.84 9.04 13.23
CA ASP A 63 -10.75 10.50 12.93
C ASP A 63 -9.33 11.05 13.14
N ALA A 64 -8.55 10.43 14.03
CA ALA A 64 -7.14 10.77 14.24
C ALA A 64 -6.21 10.08 13.23
N GLY A 65 -6.63 8.94 12.69
CA GLY A 65 -5.82 8.03 11.89
C GLY A 65 -4.88 7.15 12.72
N LEU A 66 -4.14 6.28 12.06
CA LEU A 66 -3.20 5.39 12.72
C LEU A 66 -1.94 6.12 13.22
N HIS A 67 -1.26 5.49 14.18
CA HIS A 67 0.06 5.93 14.60
C HIS A 67 1.03 5.98 13.42
N ARG A 68 1.80 7.06 13.32
CA ARG A 68 2.75 7.31 12.23
C ARG A 68 4.08 6.62 12.49
N LEU A 69 4.09 5.30 12.38
CA LEU A 69 5.25 4.45 12.68
C LEU A 69 6.55 4.93 12.03
N ARG A 70 6.48 5.34 10.76
CA ARG A 70 7.66 5.71 9.97
C ARG A 70 8.03 7.20 10.05
N GLU A 71 7.21 8.05 10.67
CA GLU A 71 7.49 9.50 10.73
C GLU A 71 8.86 9.81 11.38
N PRO A 72 9.23 9.20 12.53
CA PRO A 72 10.56 9.37 13.10
C PRO A 72 11.70 8.93 12.16
N TRP A 73 11.51 7.81 11.47
CA TRP A 73 12.50 7.28 10.52
C TRP A 73 12.71 8.23 9.32
N ILE A 74 11.61 8.72 8.75
CA ILE A 74 11.61 9.63 7.61
C ILE A 74 12.27 10.96 8.01
N LYS A 75 11.84 11.58 9.11
CA LYS A 75 12.37 12.87 9.57
C LYS A 75 13.81 12.74 10.10
N GLY A 76 14.15 11.63 10.74
CA GLY A 76 15.48 11.37 11.29
C GLY A 76 16.59 11.32 10.23
N ARG A 77 16.26 10.99 8.98
CA ARG A 77 17.22 11.05 7.86
C ARG A 77 17.63 12.49 7.47
N GLY A 78 16.84 13.50 7.84
CA GLY A 78 17.19 14.92 7.65
C GLY A 78 17.13 15.42 6.20
N ASP A 79 16.61 14.62 5.28
CA ASP A 79 16.59 14.86 3.83
C ASP A 79 15.23 15.27 3.26
N VAL A 80 14.22 15.40 4.12
CA VAL A 80 12.87 15.86 3.79
C VAL A 80 12.57 17.23 4.36
N GLU A 81 11.62 17.94 3.76
CA GLU A 81 11.03 19.18 4.25
C GLU A 81 9.51 19.18 4.04
N GLU A 82 8.79 19.87 4.92
CA GLU A 82 7.37 20.16 4.73
C GLU A 82 7.20 21.31 3.74
N TYR A 83 6.17 21.23 2.90
CA TYR A 83 5.81 22.31 1.99
C TYR A 83 4.30 22.46 1.86
N ALA A 84 3.83 23.51 1.18
CA ALA A 84 2.39 23.79 1.08
C ALA A 84 1.62 22.68 0.36
N GLY A 85 2.29 22.00 -0.58
CA GLY A 85 1.62 21.04 -1.44
C GLY A 85 0.74 21.69 -2.49
N ARG A 86 0.05 20.85 -3.24
CA ARG A 86 -0.96 21.26 -4.22
C ARG A 86 -2.29 21.53 -3.51
N ASP A 87 -3.00 22.58 -3.92
CA ASP A 87 -4.36 22.81 -3.45
C ASP A 87 -5.32 21.73 -3.98
N VAL A 88 -6.24 21.29 -3.14
CA VAL A 88 -7.33 20.39 -3.53
C VAL A 88 -8.34 21.19 -4.34
N LYS A 89 -8.66 20.68 -5.53
CA LYS A 89 -9.63 21.31 -6.46
C LYS A 89 -10.96 20.55 -6.43
N PRO A 90 -12.09 21.20 -6.76
CA PRO A 90 -13.38 20.53 -6.83
C PRO A 90 -13.37 19.28 -7.75
N GLU A 91 -12.61 19.34 -8.85
CA GLU A 91 -12.47 18.24 -9.81
C GLU A 91 -11.82 16.99 -9.19
N ASP A 92 -11.01 17.13 -8.16
CA ASP A 92 -10.37 16.01 -7.45
C ASP A 92 -11.40 15.12 -6.75
N ASN A 93 -12.56 15.70 -6.43
CA ASN A 93 -13.73 15.02 -5.89
C ASN A 93 -14.86 14.85 -6.92
N GLY A 94 -14.54 14.88 -8.22
CA GLY A 94 -15.52 14.74 -9.30
C GLY A 94 -16.58 15.84 -9.30
N GLY A 95 -16.20 17.08 -8.92
CA GLY A 95 -17.11 18.22 -8.83
C GLY A 95 -18.17 18.11 -7.75
N ALA A 96 -17.99 17.24 -6.75
CA ALA A 96 -18.91 17.17 -5.60
C ALA A 96 -18.84 18.45 -4.75
N THR A 97 -20.00 18.98 -4.39
CA THR A 97 -20.14 20.20 -3.57
C THR A 97 -21.30 20.10 -2.57
N GLY A 98 -21.30 20.94 -1.55
CA GLY A 98 -22.36 20.98 -0.54
C GLY A 98 -22.57 19.62 0.15
N ASP A 99 -23.81 19.21 0.35
CA ASP A 99 -24.18 17.97 1.05
C ASP A 99 -23.72 16.68 0.32
N LYS A 100 -23.26 16.81 -0.93
CA LYS A 100 -22.73 15.68 -1.72
C LYS A 100 -21.21 15.52 -1.57
N LEU A 101 -20.52 16.52 -1.02
CA LEU A 101 -19.10 16.44 -0.72
C LEU A 101 -18.90 15.69 0.59
N VAL A 102 -18.15 14.59 0.52
CA VAL A 102 -17.73 13.85 1.71
C VAL A 102 -16.81 14.72 2.57
N GLN A 103 -16.98 14.60 3.89
CA GLN A 103 -16.14 15.30 4.85
C GLN A 103 -14.66 15.03 4.61
N GLU A 104 -13.83 16.06 4.63
CA GLU A 104 -12.38 15.93 4.63
C GLU A 104 -11.89 15.21 5.90
N PHE A 105 -10.76 14.51 5.78
CA PHE A 105 -10.11 13.89 6.93
C PHE A 105 -9.65 14.98 7.92
N PRO A 106 -10.05 14.91 9.22
CA PRO A 106 -9.87 16.03 10.15
C PRO A 106 -8.42 16.29 10.55
N SER A 107 -7.58 15.24 10.57
CA SER A 107 -6.17 15.33 11.03
C SER A 107 -5.16 15.49 9.89
N LYS A 108 -5.53 16.21 8.83
CA LYS A 108 -4.71 16.45 7.64
C LYS A 108 -3.40 17.18 8.00
N LYS A 109 -2.29 16.73 7.41
CA LYS A 109 -0.97 17.37 7.56
C LYS A 109 -0.44 17.83 6.21
N LYS A 110 0.54 18.74 6.27
CA LYS A 110 1.28 19.18 5.07
C LYS A 110 2.10 18.02 4.53
N PRO A 111 2.20 17.88 3.20
CA PRO A 111 3.03 16.86 2.59
C PRO A 111 4.52 17.16 2.78
N LEU A 112 5.31 16.08 2.75
CA LEU A 112 6.76 16.12 2.70
C LEU A 112 7.25 16.00 1.26
N ARG A 113 8.38 16.61 0.98
CA ARG A 113 9.16 16.40 -0.25
C ARG A 113 10.63 16.28 0.08
N ALA A 114 11.43 15.81 -0.88
CA ALA A 114 12.86 15.83 -0.76
C ALA A 114 13.38 17.28 -0.70
N LYS A 115 14.37 17.55 0.14
CA LYS A 115 15.15 18.80 0.09
C LYS A 115 15.92 18.88 -1.22
N ASP A 116 16.29 20.10 -1.62
CA ASP A 116 17.06 20.32 -2.84
C ASP A 116 18.32 19.45 -2.90
N GLY A 117 18.52 18.77 -4.02
CA GLY A 117 19.66 17.89 -4.25
C GLY A 117 19.61 16.56 -3.48
N LYS A 118 18.53 16.24 -2.77
CA LYS A 118 18.34 14.97 -2.06
C LYS A 118 17.41 14.04 -2.82
N ALA A 119 17.60 12.74 -2.60
CA ALA A 119 16.70 11.69 -3.08
C ALA A 119 16.22 10.88 -1.88
N VAL A 120 14.90 10.72 -1.76
CA VAL A 120 14.23 10.10 -0.59
C VAL A 120 13.61 8.75 -0.92
N THR A 121 14.07 8.10 -1.98
CA THR A 121 13.59 6.79 -2.39
C THR A 121 14.41 5.68 -1.74
N GLN A 122 13.79 4.55 -1.41
CA GLN A 122 14.48 3.40 -0.83
C GLN A 122 15.61 2.89 -1.75
N ILE A 123 15.45 2.98 -3.08
CA ILE A 123 16.52 2.61 -4.02
C ILE A 123 17.73 3.56 -3.94
N ALA A 124 17.51 4.84 -3.68
CA ALA A 124 18.61 5.80 -3.53
C ALA A 124 19.43 5.50 -2.26
N TYR A 125 18.76 5.23 -1.14
CA TYR A 125 19.43 4.80 0.10
C TYR A 125 20.16 3.48 -0.09
N ALA A 126 19.52 2.49 -0.72
CA ALA A 126 20.13 1.19 -0.97
C ALA A 126 21.40 1.30 -1.81
N ARG A 127 21.39 2.10 -2.89
CA ARG A 127 22.56 2.36 -3.74
C ARG A 127 23.66 3.15 -3.04
N ALA A 128 23.31 3.94 -2.04
CA ALA A 128 24.28 4.62 -1.15
C ALA A 128 24.85 3.69 -0.06
N GLY A 129 24.43 2.40 -0.02
CA GLY A 129 24.88 1.44 0.99
C GLY A 129 24.17 1.57 2.34
N ILE A 130 23.11 2.38 2.43
CA ILE A 130 22.38 2.66 3.66
C ILE A 130 21.33 1.59 3.89
N ILE A 131 21.34 0.99 5.08
CA ILE A 131 20.26 0.13 5.57
C ILE A 131 19.28 1.03 6.32
N THR A 132 18.06 1.16 5.77
CA THR A 132 17.00 1.94 6.40
C THR A 132 16.24 1.10 7.44
N PRO A 133 15.54 1.73 8.41
CA PRO A 133 14.65 1.00 9.32
C PRO A 133 13.62 0.14 8.57
N GLU A 134 13.13 0.62 7.43
CA GLU A 134 12.23 -0.13 6.57
C GLU A 134 12.84 -1.45 6.07
N MET A 135 14.13 -1.46 5.74
CA MET A 135 14.83 -2.66 5.26
C MET A 135 15.04 -3.69 6.38
N GLU A 136 15.33 -3.26 7.61
CA GLU A 136 15.41 -4.15 8.76
C GLU A 136 14.03 -4.73 9.12
N TYR A 137 13.00 -3.89 9.15
CA TYR A 137 11.63 -4.33 9.36
C TYR A 137 11.24 -5.45 8.39
N ILE A 138 11.54 -5.24 7.11
CA ILE A 138 11.27 -6.21 6.04
C ILE A 138 12.05 -7.51 6.25
N ALA A 139 13.33 -7.44 6.62
CA ALA A 139 14.13 -8.64 6.87
C ALA A 139 13.52 -9.51 7.98
N ILE A 140 13.07 -8.90 9.07
CA ILE A 140 12.38 -9.61 10.15
C ILE A 140 11.07 -10.23 9.65
N ARG A 141 10.27 -9.46 8.91
CA ARG A 141 9.00 -9.91 8.34
C ARG A 141 9.18 -11.12 7.42
N GLU A 142 10.18 -11.12 6.55
CA GLU A 142 10.40 -12.15 5.55
C GLU A 142 10.95 -13.47 6.13
N ASN A 143 11.54 -13.45 7.33
CA ASN A 143 12.11 -14.65 7.92
C ASN A 143 11.08 -15.62 8.51
N LEU A 144 9.89 -15.15 8.88
CA LEU A 144 8.91 -15.95 9.61
C LEU A 144 8.24 -17.07 8.83
N GLY A 145 8.08 -16.91 7.55
CA GLY A 145 7.54 -17.95 6.68
C GLY A 145 8.58 -18.91 6.11
N ARG A 146 9.87 -18.71 6.40
CA ARG A 146 10.96 -19.42 5.74
C ARG A 146 11.04 -20.90 6.07
N ASP A 147 10.90 -21.23 7.34
CA ASP A 147 10.94 -22.63 7.76
C ASP A 147 9.79 -23.44 7.14
N GLN A 148 8.61 -22.83 7.07
CA GLN A 148 7.45 -23.44 6.39
C GLN A 148 7.64 -23.57 4.87
N LEU A 149 8.26 -22.57 4.22
CA LEU A 149 8.61 -22.65 2.80
C LEU A 149 9.63 -23.75 2.49
N LYS A 150 10.66 -23.93 3.35
CA LYS A 150 11.61 -25.02 3.23
C LYS A 150 10.93 -26.38 3.30
N GLU A 151 9.97 -26.56 4.21
CA GLU A 151 9.19 -27.78 4.30
C GLU A 151 8.32 -28.02 3.06
N GLN A 152 7.71 -26.96 2.53
CA GLN A 152 6.91 -27.05 1.30
C GLN A 152 7.77 -27.38 0.07
N GLN A 153 8.94 -26.75 -0.07
CA GLN A 153 9.90 -27.04 -1.14
C GLN A 153 10.47 -28.47 -1.01
N ALA A 154 10.77 -28.91 0.20
CA ALA A 154 11.20 -30.29 0.47
C ALA A 154 10.13 -31.34 0.10
N ARG A 155 8.85 -30.94 0.09
CA ARG A 155 7.71 -31.79 -0.32
C ARG A 155 7.45 -31.78 -1.84
N GLY A 156 8.30 -31.18 -2.67
CA GLY A 156 8.22 -31.20 -4.13
C GLY A 156 7.79 -29.86 -4.76
N GLY A 157 8.01 -28.75 -4.09
CA GLY A 157 7.82 -27.42 -4.69
C GLY A 157 8.96 -27.04 -5.63
N GLU A 158 8.64 -26.34 -6.72
CA GLU A 158 9.63 -25.75 -7.61
C GLU A 158 10.01 -24.35 -7.10
N ASP A 159 11.29 -23.99 -7.17
CA ASP A 159 11.79 -22.68 -6.77
C ASP A 159 11.59 -21.60 -7.84
N PHE A 160 11.17 -22.01 -9.05
CA PHE A 160 11.00 -21.15 -10.23
C PHE A 160 12.22 -20.24 -10.51
N GLY A 161 13.41 -20.69 -10.10
CA GLY A 161 14.67 -19.97 -10.24
C GLY A 161 14.80 -18.77 -9.28
N ALA A 162 14.10 -18.76 -8.16
CA ALA A 162 14.32 -17.80 -7.07
C ALA A 162 15.56 -18.23 -6.26
N GLU A 163 16.47 -17.29 -6.03
CA GLU A 163 17.64 -17.48 -5.18
C GLU A 163 17.34 -16.90 -3.80
N ILE A 164 16.54 -17.62 -3.01
CA ILE A 164 16.15 -17.17 -1.68
C ILE A 164 17.16 -17.68 -0.66
N PRO A 165 17.86 -16.79 0.08
CA PRO A 165 18.79 -17.21 1.12
C PRO A 165 18.05 -17.93 2.26
N ASP A 166 18.73 -18.77 3.01
CA ASP A 166 18.17 -19.44 4.18
C ASP A 166 17.64 -18.47 5.23
N TYR A 167 18.29 -17.33 5.34
CA TYR A 167 17.91 -16.23 6.22
C TYR A 167 18.03 -14.90 5.49
N VAL A 168 16.97 -14.08 5.49
CA VAL A 168 16.96 -12.75 4.89
C VAL A 168 17.56 -11.75 5.88
N THR A 169 18.68 -11.14 5.50
CA THR A 169 19.30 -10.07 6.28
C THR A 169 18.90 -8.68 5.76
N PRO A 170 19.03 -7.62 6.56
CA PRO A 170 18.83 -6.25 6.07
C PRO A 170 19.72 -5.88 4.88
N GLU A 171 20.96 -6.42 4.84
CA GLU A 171 21.89 -6.26 3.72
C GLU A 171 21.36 -6.92 2.45
N PHE A 172 20.78 -8.11 2.55
CA PHE A 172 20.16 -8.78 1.40
C PHE A 172 18.99 -7.95 0.85
N VAL A 173 18.13 -7.42 1.72
CA VAL A 173 17.03 -6.52 1.34
C VAL A 173 17.57 -5.30 0.60
N ARG A 174 18.58 -4.61 1.19
CA ARG A 174 19.25 -3.47 0.56
C ARG A 174 19.79 -3.81 -0.83
N ASP A 175 20.50 -4.93 -0.97
CA ASP A 175 21.16 -5.31 -2.22
C ASP A 175 20.15 -5.67 -3.32
N GLU A 176 19.05 -6.33 -3.00
CA GLU A 176 17.95 -6.61 -3.95
C GLU A 176 17.28 -5.31 -4.43
N VAL A 177 17.06 -4.36 -3.52
CA VAL A 177 16.52 -3.03 -3.87
C VAL A 177 17.53 -2.23 -4.70
N ALA A 178 18.81 -2.20 -4.31
CA ALA A 178 19.87 -1.48 -5.04
C ALA A 178 20.01 -1.94 -6.50
N ARG A 179 19.88 -3.26 -6.73
CA ARG A 179 19.91 -3.89 -8.06
C ARG A 179 18.63 -3.71 -8.86
N GLY A 180 17.57 -3.14 -8.28
CA GLY A 180 16.26 -2.97 -8.92
C GLY A 180 15.48 -4.28 -9.11
N ARG A 181 15.79 -5.33 -8.32
CA ARG A 181 15.09 -6.62 -8.36
C ARG A 181 13.93 -6.70 -7.37
N ALA A 182 13.82 -5.72 -6.48
CA ALA A 182 12.73 -5.58 -5.52
C ALA A 182 12.41 -4.11 -5.29
N ILE A 183 11.16 -3.85 -4.87
CA ILE A 183 10.66 -2.51 -4.52
C ILE A 183 10.06 -2.54 -3.11
N ILE A 184 10.20 -1.41 -2.42
CA ILE A 184 9.55 -1.14 -1.14
C ILE A 184 8.50 -0.04 -1.39
N PRO A 185 7.21 -0.38 -1.52
CA PRO A 185 6.14 0.60 -1.71
C PRO A 185 5.86 1.30 -0.38
N ALA A 186 6.49 2.45 -0.18
CA ALA A 186 6.47 3.18 1.09
C ALA A 186 6.62 4.68 0.87
N ASN A 187 5.52 5.36 0.52
CA ASN A 187 5.51 6.80 0.34
C ASN A 187 5.89 7.53 1.65
N ILE A 188 6.70 8.58 1.56
CA ILE A 188 7.06 9.42 2.72
C ILE A 188 5.85 10.15 3.31
N ASN A 189 4.78 10.32 2.52
CA ASN A 189 3.51 10.92 2.94
C ASN A 189 2.47 9.89 3.43
N HIS A 190 2.87 8.62 3.57
CA HIS A 190 2.10 7.56 4.22
C HIS A 190 2.94 6.92 5.35
N PRO A 191 3.25 7.67 6.41
CA PRO A 191 4.10 7.19 7.49
C PRO A 191 3.42 6.16 8.40
N GLU A 192 2.13 5.92 8.26
CA GLU A 192 1.34 4.98 9.05
C GLU A 192 1.62 3.52 8.69
N ILE A 193 2.14 3.24 7.49
CA ILE A 193 2.31 1.86 7.03
C ILE A 193 3.43 1.09 7.73
N GLU A 194 3.19 -0.19 7.84
CA GLU A 194 4.18 -1.22 8.13
C GLU A 194 4.88 -1.66 6.84
N PRO A 195 6.23 -1.55 6.74
CA PRO A 195 6.94 -1.78 5.49
C PRO A 195 6.82 -3.21 4.96
N GLN A 196 6.81 -3.34 3.64
CA GLN A 196 6.92 -4.61 2.93
C GLN A 196 7.80 -4.47 1.69
N ILE A 197 8.16 -5.61 1.12
CA ILE A 197 8.93 -5.68 -0.13
C ILE A 197 8.21 -6.56 -1.15
N ILE A 198 8.28 -6.16 -2.41
CA ILE A 198 7.78 -6.93 -3.55
C ILE A 198 8.98 -7.23 -4.45
N GLY A 199 9.27 -8.51 -4.62
CA GLY A 199 10.39 -8.95 -5.44
C GLY A 199 10.45 -10.47 -5.55
N ARG A 200 11.11 -10.96 -6.60
CA ARG A 200 11.17 -12.39 -6.92
C ARG A 200 11.76 -13.26 -5.80
N ASN A 201 12.70 -12.71 -5.05
CA ASN A 201 13.42 -13.43 -3.99
C ASN A 201 12.79 -13.24 -2.60
N PHE A 202 11.52 -12.85 -2.54
CA PHE A 202 10.76 -12.63 -1.32
C PHE A 202 9.42 -13.35 -1.37
N LEU A 203 8.77 -13.48 -0.21
CA LEU A 203 7.44 -14.05 -0.12
C LEU A 203 6.43 -13.30 -0.99
N VAL A 204 5.51 -14.02 -1.61
CA VAL A 204 4.40 -13.44 -2.37
C VAL A 204 3.54 -12.58 -1.45
N LYS A 205 3.14 -11.41 -1.94
CA LYS A 205 2.26 -10.48 -1.24
C LYS A 205 0.85 -10.52 -1.84
N ILE A 206 -0.14 -10.58 -0.98
CA ILE A 206 -1.55 -10.58 -1.37
C ILE A 206 -2.05 -9.15 -1.48
N ASN A 207 -2.62 -8.82 -2.63
CA ASN A 207 -3.27 -7.54 -2.87
C ASN A 207 -4.79 -7.71 -2.82
N ALA A 208 -5.46 -6.93 -1.97
CA ALA A 208 -6.92 -6.82 -1.97
C ALA A 208 -7.36 -5.56 -2.74
N ASN A 209 -8.50 -5.65 -3.41
CA ASN A 209 -9.11 -4.53 -4.10
C ASN A 209 -10.32 -4.02 -3.33
N ILE A 210 -10.36 -2.70 -3.12
CA ILE A 210 -11.52 -1.96 -2.63
C ILE A 210 -11.85 -0.84 -3.62
N GLY A 211 -12.87 -0.07 -3.38
CA GLY A 211 -13.15 1.12 -4.17
C GLY A 211 -14.60 1.54 -4.12
N ASN A 212 -14.79 2.84 -4.02
CA ASN A 212 -16.08 3.48 -4.18
C ASN A 212 -16.52 3.44 -5.64
N SER A 213 -17.82 3.30 -5.87
CA SER A 213 -18.43 3.40 -7.19
C SER A 213 -19.53 4.48 -7.19
N ALA A 214 -19.96 4.90 -8.40
CA ALA A 214 -21.03 5.88 -8.53
C ALA A 214 -22.38 5.43 -7.93
N VAL A 215 -22.50 4.14 -7.60
CA VAL A 215 -23.78 3.56 -7.21
C VAL A 215 -23.91 3.37 -5.69
N THR A 216 -22.85 2.97 -5.00
CA THR A 216 -22.91 2.67 -3.55
C THR A 216 -21.54 2.55 -2.93
N SER A 217 -21.13 3.48 -2.11
CA SER A 217 -20.23 3.25 -0.99
C SER A 217 -20.02 4.54 -0.21
N SER A 218 -19.94 4.46 1.09
CA SER A 218 -19.59 5.57 1.97
C SER A 218 -18.12 5.51 2.37
N VAL A 219 -17.59 6.58 2.95
CA VAL A 219 -16.26 6.56 3.60
C VAL A 219 -16.17 5.43 4.62
N ALA A 220 -17.22 5.26 5.42
CA ALA A 220 -17.26 4.21 6.44
C ALA A 220 -17.12 2.82 5.84
N ASP A 221 -17.83 2.56 4.72
CA ASP A 221 -17.75 1.27 4.03
C ASP A 221 -16.36 1.01 3.45
N GLU A 222 -15.73 2.03 2.85
CA GLU A 222 -14.40 1.87 2.25
C GLU A 222 -13.32 1.65 3.33
N VAL A 223 -13.37 2.39 4.43
CA VAL A 223 -12.43 2.19 5.55
C VAL A 223 -12.65 0.81 6.19
N ASP A 224 -13.90 0.38 6.39
CA ASP A 224 -14.18 -0.95 6.96
C ASP A 224 -13.74 -2.08 6.01
N LYS A 225 -13.97 -1.95 4.70
CA LYS A 225 -13.44 -2.91 3.71
C LYS A 225 -11.93 -3.03 3.76
N MET A 226 -11.21 -1.91 3.89
CA MET A 226 -9.76 -1.91 4.04
C MET A 226 -9.34 -2.64 5.33
N VAL A 227 -10.00 -2.34 6.45
CA VAL A 227 -9.74 -3.02 7.74
C VAL A 227 -10.00 -4.52 7.63
N TRP A 228 -11.11 -4.93 7.02
CA TRP A 228 -11.39 -6.34 6.78
C TRP A 228 -10.33 -7.01 5.92
N ALA A 229 -9.92 -6.40 4.82
CA ALA A 229 -8.88 -6.93 3.95
C ALA A 229 -7.57 -7.19 4.73
N THR A 230 -7.13 -6.22 5.54
CA THR A 230 -5.91 -6.36 6.33
C THR A 230 -6.03 -7.39 7.44
N ARG A 231 -7.16 -7.49 8.11
CA ARG A 231 -7.45 -8.54 9.11
C ARG A 231 -7.37 -9.95 8.55
N TRP A 232 -7.68 -10.12 7.26
CA TRP A 232 -7.65 -11.40 6.56
C TRP A 232 -6.39 -11.64 5.72
N GLY A 233 -5.34 -10.85 5.93
CA GLY A 233 -4.01 -11.13 5.40
C GLY A 233 -3.66 -10.39 4.11
N ALA A 234 -4.39 -9.33 3.74
CA ALA A 234 -3.95 -8.47 2.65
C ALA A 234 -2.66 -7.73 3.03
N ASP A 235 -1.61 -7.94 2.25
CA ASP A 235 -0.33 -7.24 2.42
C ASP A 235 -0.37 -5.82 1.87
N ASN A 236 -1.19 -5.58 0.86
CA ASN A 236 -1.49 -4.26 0.32
C ASN A 236 -2.93 -4.20 -0.18
N VAL A 237 -3.41 -2.97 -0.33
CA VAL A 237 -4.77 -2.72 -0.80
C VAL A 237 -4.73 -1.75 -1.98
N MET A 238 -5.46 -2.06 -3.04
CA MET A 238 -5.69 -1.12 -4.14
C MET A 238 -7.04 -0.44 -3.98
N ASP A 239 -7.01 0.88 -3.94
CA ASP A 239 -8.19 1.73 -4.08
C ASP A 239 -8.49 1.94 -5.57
N LEU A 240 -9.50 1.24 -6.05
CA LEU A 240 -10.00 1.30 -7.43
C LEU A 240 -11.20 2.24 -7.58
N SER A 241 -11.32 3.22 -6.69
CA SER A 241 -12.44 4.15 -6.64
C SER A 241 -12.67 4.85 -7.99
N THR A 242 -13.95 5.01 -8.30
CA THR A 242 -14.46 5.72 -9.47
C THR A 242 -15.63 6.60 -9.02
N GLY A 243 -15.96 7.64 -9.77
CA GLY A 243 -17.04 8.55 -9.44
C GLY A 243 -16.59 9.69 -8.52
N ARG A 244 -17.51 10.13 -7.65
CA ARG A 244 -17.29 11.35 -6.84
C ARG A 244 -16.55 11.07 -5.54
N ASN A 245 -15.99 12.13 -4.94
CA ASN A 245 -15.34 12.12 -3.63
C ASN A 245 -14.07 11.25 -3.54
N ILE A 246 -13.45 10.91 -4.67
CA ILE A 246 -12.27 10.03 -4.70
C ILE A 246 -11.15 10.56 -3.81
N HIS A 247 -10.87 11.88 -3.89
CA HIS A 247 -9.81 12.50 -3.09
C HIS A 247 -10.06 12.35 -1.59
N ASN A 248 -11.24 12.76 -1.14
CA ASN A 248 -11.56 12.74 0.28
C ASN A 248 -11.64 11.32 0.83
N ILE A 249 -12.29 10.39 0.12
CA ILE A 249 -12.39 8.98 0.55
C ILE A 249 -11.01 8.34 0.64
N ARG A 250 -10.14 8.59 -0.34
CA ARG A 250 -8.77 8.06 -0.35
C ARG A 250 -7.94 8.57 0.84
N GLU A 251 -8.12 9.84 1.25
CA GLU A 251 -7.43 10.36 2.44
C GLU A 251 -7.81 9.57 3.69
N TRP A 252 -9.09 9.28 3.90
CA TRP A 252 -9.55 8.45 5.00
C TRP A 252 -8.97 7.03 4.95
N ILE A 253 -8.90 6.43 3.77
CA ILE A 253 -8.31 5.09 3.58
C ILE A 253 -6.82 5.12 3.94
N ILE A 254 -6.05 6.05 3.38
CA ILE A 254 -4.60 6.13 3.58
C ILE A 254 -4.27 6.35 5.05
N ARG A 255 -4.91 7.33 5.70
CA ARG A 255 -4.62 7.65 7.13
C ARG A 255 -4.96 6.51 8.09
N ASN A 256 -5.82 5.59 7.68
CA ASN A 256 -6.25 4.44 8.49
C ASN A 256 -5.67 3.11 8.00
N SER A 257 -4.79 3.10 7.01
CA SER A 257 -4.21 1.86 6.48
C SER A 257 -2.85 1.53 7.12
N PRO A 258 -2.71 0.32 7.70
CA PRO A 258 -1.41 -0.19 8.14
C PRO A 258 -0.59 -0.80 7.00
N VAL A 259 -1.15 -0.91 5.80
CA VAL A 259 -0.52 -1.52 4.63
C VAL A 259 -0.44 -0.52 3.47
N PRO A 260 0.49 -0.70 2.51
CA PRO A 260 0.58 0.16 1.35
C PRO A 260 -0.71 0.24 0.55
N ILE A 261 -1.05 1.45 0.11
CA ILE A 261 -2.21 1.74 -0.73
C ILE A 261 -1.76 2.01 -2.17
N GLY A 262 -2.30 1.24 -3.09
CA GLY A 262 -2.13 1.45 -4.53
C GLY A 262 -3.37 2.05 -5.18
N THR A 263 -3.19 2.70 -6.32
CA THR A 263 -4.29 3.28 -7.10
C THR A 263 -4.13 3.05 -8.60
N VAL A 264 -5.17 3.38 -9.35
CA VAL A 264 -5.15 3.46 -10.81
C VAL A 264 -5.45 4.91 -11.21
N PRO A 265 -4.45 5.80 -11.31
CA PRO A 265 -4.66 7.25 -11.43
C PRO A 265 -5.53 7.67 -12.61
N ILE A 266 -5.52 6.91 -13.71
CA ILE A 266 -6.34 7.22 -14.89
C ILE A 266 -7.85 7.19 -14.58
N TYR A 267 -8.28 6.46 -13.54
CA TYR A 267 -9.68 6.43 -13.13
C TYR A 267 -10.12 7.78 -12.58
N GLN A 268 -9.32 8.39 -11.71
CA GLN A 268 -9.60 9.72 -11.19
C GLN A 268 -9.39 10.80 -12.24
N ALA A 269 -8.38 10.69 -13.09
CA ALA A 269 -8.16 11.64 -14.18
C ALA A 269 -9.37 11.70 -15.11
N LEU A 270 -10.03 10.56 -15.39
CA LEU A 270 -11.24 10.51 -16.21
C LEU A 270 -12.42 11.26 -15.55
N GLU A 271 -12.54 11.23 -14.22
CA GLU A 271 -13.61 11.94 -13.52
C GLU A 271 -13.44 13.48 -13.53
N LYS A 272 -12.28 13.98 -13.96
CA LYS A 272 -11.97 15.41 -14.09
C LYS A 272 -12.37 15.98 -15.46
N VAL A 273 -12.83 15.14 -16.38
CA VAL A 273 -13.23 15.52 -17.74
C VAL A 273 -14.56 14.85 -18.11
N ASP A 274 -15.26 15.41 -19.09
CA ASP A 274 -16.55 14.85 -19.54
C ASP A 274 -16.36 13.61 -20.43
N ARG A 275 -15.28 13.55 -21.18
CA ARG A 275 -14.98 12.47 -22.14
C ARG A 275 -13.51 12.09 -22.07
N ALA A 276 -13.19 10.81 -22.34
CA ALA A 276 -11.81 10.34 -22.32
C ALA A 276 -10.91 11.08 -23.34
N GLU A 277 -11.49 11.52 -24.44
CA GLU A 277 -10.80 12.29 -25.50
C GLU A 277 -10.40 13.70 -25.04
N ASP A 278 -11.00 14.21 -23.97
CA ASP A 278 -10.69 15.53 -23.41
C ASP A 278 -9.56 15.46 -22.37
N LEU A 279 -9.04 14.26 -22.04
CA LEU A 279 -7.87 14.09 -21.19
C LEU A 279 -6.65 14.76 -21.83
N THR A 280 -5.86 15.43 -20.99
CA THR A 280 -4.54 15.96 -21.38
C THR A 280 -3.45 15.39 -20.49
N TRP A 281 -2.21 15.47 -20.92
CA TRP A 281 -1.06 15.11 -20.10
C TRP A 281 -1.00 15.93 -18.80
N GLU A 282 -1.37 17.21 -18.85
CA GLU A 282 -1.38 18.11 -17.71
C GLU A 282 -2.37 17.65 -16.63
N ILE A 283 -3.60 17.25 -17.01
CA ILE A 283 -4.61 16.71 -16.10
C ILE A 283 -4.12 15.40 -15.48
N TYR A 284 -3.54 14.51 -16.29
CA TYR A 284 -3.04 13.24 -15.80
C TYR A 284 -1.84 13.42 -14.85
N ARG A 285 -0.88 14.27 -15.23
CA ARG A 285 0.28 14.63 -14.41
C ARG A 285 -0.15 15.27 -13.09
N ASP A 286 -1.08 16.22 -13.10
CA ASP A 286 -1.61 16.86 -11.89
C ASP A 286 -2.26 15.83 -10.95
N THR A 287 -2.97 14.84 -11.50
CA THR A 287 -3.56 13.73 -10.75
C THR A 287 -2.49 12.84 -10.10
N LEU A 288 -1.39 12.56 -10.78
CA LEU A 288 -0.28 11.80 -10.20
C LEU A 288 0.37 12.55 -9.04
N ILE A 289 0.58 13.87 -9.19
CA ILE A 289 1.13 14.73 -8.13
C ILE A 289 0.20 14.74 -6.92
N GLU A 290 -1.10 14.97 -7.12
CA GLU A 290 -2.12 14.93 -6.09
C GLU A 290 -2.05 13.64 -5.25
N GLN A 291 -2.05 12.51 -5.92
CA GLN A 291 -2.05 11.20 -5.26
C GLN A 291 -0.72 10.90 -4.55
N ALA A 292 0.40 11.33 -5.13
CA ALA A 292 1.72 11.17 -4.50
C ALA A 292 1.83 12.03 -3.23
N GLU A 293 1.32 13.26 -3.23
CA GLU A 293 1.28 14.14 -2.06
C GLU A 293 0.35 13.63 -0.96
N GLN A 294 -0.76 12.98 -1.33
CA GLN A 294 -1.64 12.32 -0.35
C GLN A 294 -0.98 11.15 0.35
N GLY A 295 -0.03 10.46 -0.29
CA GLY A 295 0.65 9.32 0.28
C GLY A 295 0.36 7.98 -0.41
N VAL A 296 -0.17 7.97 -1.62
CA VAL A 296 -0.31 6.73 -2.41
C VAL A 296 1.06 6.09 -2.59
N ASP A 297 1.18 4.81 -2.25
CA ASP A 297 2.46 4.11 -2.18
C ASP A 297 2.92 3.57 -3.53
N TYR A 298 1.99 3.23 -4.42
CA TYR A 298 2.29 2.76 -5.77
C TYR A 298 1.13 3.00 -6.73
N PHE A 299 1.45 3.08 -8.02
CA PHE A 299 0.50 3.30 -9.08
C PHE A 299 0.43 2.12 -10.05
N THR A 300 -0.77 1.77 -10.50
CA THR A 300 -0.95 0.95 -11.68
C THR A 300 -1.09 1.85 -12.90
N ILE A 301 -0.09 1.79 -13.78
CA ILE A 301 -0.02 2.62 -15.00
C ILE A 301 -0.16 1.73 -16.24
N HIS A 302 -1.07 2.09 -17.14
CA HIS A 302 -1.35 1.35 -18.38
C HIS A 302 -0.41 1.77 -19.52
N ALA A 303 0.90 1.83 -19.25
CA ALA A 303 1.92 2.34 -20.18
C ALA A 303 2.14 1.48 -21.42
N GLY A 304 1.68 0.22 -21.38
CA GLY A 304 1.80 -0.71 -22.52
C GLY A 304 0.73 -0.52 -23.61
N VAL A 305 -0.31 0.27 -23.36
CA VAL A 305 -1.36 0.55 -24.36
C VAL A 305 -0.82 1.57 -25.37
N ARG A 306 -0.49 1.09 -26.57
CA ARG A 306 0.01 1.92 -27.67
C ARG A 306 -0.99 1.90 -28.82
N LEU A 307 -1.17 3.04 -29.46
CA LEU A 307 -2.12 3.22 -30.58
C LEU A 307 -1.98 2.11 -31.65
N ARG A 308 -0.75 1.76 -32.02
CA ARG A 308 -0.47 0.70 -33.02
C ARG A 308 -0.95 -0.69 -32.63
N TYR A 309 -1.19 -0.96 -31.32
CA TYR A 309 -1.66 -2.26 -30.85
C TYR A 309 -3.18 -2.36 -30.71
N VAL A 310 -3.88 -1.22 -30.70
CA VAL A 310 -5.35 -1.19 -30.58
C VAL A 310 -6.05 -2.00 -31.67
N PRO A 311 -5.70 -1.88 -32.98
CA PRO A 311 -6.32 -2.69 -34.03
C PRO A 311 -6.11 -4.22 -33.85
N MET A 312 -5.02 -4.63 -33.19
CA MET A 312 -4.73 -6.05 -32.97
C MET A 312 -5.71 -6.72 -31.98
N THR A 313 -6.46 -5.93 -31.24
CA THR A 313 -7.47 -6.43 -30.29
C THR A 313 -8.84 -6.67 -30.95
N ALA A 314 -9.04 -6.25 -32.19
CA ALA A 314 -10.34 -6.27 -32.88
C ALA A 314 -10.93 -7.68 -33.02
N ASN A 315 -10.08 -8.71 -33.18
CA ASN A 315 -10.50 -10.10 -33.35
C ASN A 315 -10.59 -10.88 -32.03
N ARG A 316 -10.36 -10.23 -30.88
CA ARG A 316 -10.54 -10.86 -29.57
C ARG A 316 -12.01 -10.84 -29.16
N VAL A 317 -12.47 -11.89 -28.46
CA VAL A 317 -13.87 -11.99 -28.00
C VAL A 317 -14.30 -10.79 -27.18
N THR A 318 -13.44 -10.28 -26.31
CA THR A 318 -13.73 -9.17 -25.39
C THR A 318 -12.96 -7.88 -25.73
N GLY A 319 -12.22 -7.84 -26.82
CA GLY A 319 -11.41 -6.67 -27.20
C GLY A 319 -10.39 -6.28 -26.12
N ILE A 320 -10.48 -5.06 -25.58
CA ILE A 320 -9.68 -4.58 -24.45
C ILE A 320 -10.49 -4.73 -23.17
N VAL A 321 -10.18 -5.74 -22.36
CA VAL A 321 -10.91 -6.05 -21.12
C VAL A 321 -10.62 -5.04 -20.00
N SER A 322 -9.36 -4.61 -19.90
CA SER A 322 -8.93 -3.67 -18.87
C SER A 322 -9.64 -2.33 -19.02
N ARG A 323 -10.32 -1.86 -17.96
CA ARG A 323 -10.96 -0.53 -17.92
C ARG A 323 -9.95 0.59 -18.21
N GLY A 324 -8.82 0.60 -17.52
CA GLY A 324 -7.78 1.60 -17.75
C GLY A 324 -7.17 1.49 -19.14
N GLY A 325 -6.97 0.27 -19.64
CA GLY A 325 -6.53 0.04 -21.03
C GLY A 325 -7.52 0.58 -22.06
N ALA A 326 -8.83 0.42 -21.84
CA ALA A 326 -9.86 0.96 -22.72
C ALA A 326 -9.91 2.51 -22.69
N ILE A 327 -9.73 3.11 -21.51
CA ILE A 327 -9.64 4.58 -21.37
C ILE A 327 -8.42 5.11 -22.14
N MET A 328 -7.25 4.50 -21.93
CA MET A 328 -6.02 4.89 -22.64
C MET A 328 -6.14 4.75 -24.15
N ALA A 329 -6.83 3.71 -24.63
CA ALA A 329 -7.05 3.52 -26.07
C ALA A 329 -7.98 4.58 -26.68
N LYS A 330 -8.91 5.14 -25.89
CA LYS A 330 -9.77 6.26 -26.31
C LYS A 330 -9.04 7.59 -26.28
N TRP A 331 -8.25 7.84 -25.23
CA TRP A 331 -7.40 9.02 -25.07
C TRP A 331 -6.34 9.09 -26.20
#